data_c7961150991a8980e2d41067921e4bbd
#
_entry.id   c7961150991a8980e2d41067921e4bbd
#
_cell.length_a   1.000
_cell.length_b   1.000
_cell.length_c   1.000
_cell.angle_alpha   90.00
_cell.angle_beta   90.00
_cell.angle_gamma   90.00
#
_symmetry.space_group_name_H-M   'P 1'
#
loop_
_entity.id
_entity.type
_entity.pdbx_description
1 polymer ?
#
loop_
_entity_poly.entity_id
_entity_poly.type
_entity_poly.pdbx_seq_one_letter_code
_entity_poly.pdbx_strand_id
1 'polypeptide(L)'
;MKYEDYYTWQEDVPGFGSEAQEKLRNSTALVSRVGGLGGPLALSLAAAGVGRIILAHGGELRPDDLNRQILMTHEGLGSGRHVQAAETLRRFNRDLKIESMGQNVSEENIAGLVERADIVFSCAPLFE
;
A
#
# COMPACT_ATOMS: atom_id res chain seq x y z
N MET A 1 4.33 12.61 19.20
CA MET A 1 3.39 11.47 19.10
C MET A 1 4.20 10.24 18.70
N LYS A 2 4.04 9.17 19.44
CA LYS A 2 4.79 7.92 19.21
C LYS A 2 3.98 7.01 18.29
N TYR A 3 4.66 6.05 17.66
CA TYR A 3 4.03 5.04 16.81
C TYR A 3 2.90 4.30 17.54
N GLU A 4 3.14 3.92 18.77
CA GLU A 4 2.20 3.18 19.62
C GLU A 4 0.88 3.93 19.85
N ASP A 5 0.90 5.26 19.87
CA ASP A 5 -0.30 6.07 20.10
C ASP A 5 -1.36 5.93 19.00
N TYR A 6 -0.96 5.54 17.77
CA TYR A 6 -1.88 5.36 16.64
C TYR A 6 -2.71 4.08 16.72
N TYR A 7 -2.26 3.09 17.49
CA TYR A 7 -2.78 1.71 17.39
C TYR A 7 -3.44 1.21 18.66
N THR A 8 -3.63 2.05 19.67
CA THR A 8 -4.23 1.69 20.97
C THR A 8 -5.55 0.95 20.84
N TRP A 9 -6.45 1.40 19.95
CA TRP A 9 -7.74 0.76 19.76
C TRP A 9 -7.64 -0.68 19.24
N GLN A 10 -6.69 -0.98 18.39
CA GLN A 10 -6.51 -2.35 17.89
C GLN A 10 -5.68 -3.20 18.85
N GLU A 11 -4.76 -2.60 19.59
CA GLU A 11 -4.03 -3.30 20.65
C GLU A 11 -4.93 -3.75 21.79
N ASP A 12 -6.00 -2.99 22.06
CA ASP A 12 -7.00 -3.33 23.08
C ASP A 12 -7.94 -4.48 22.65
N VAL A 13 -7.90 -4.92 21.39
CA VAL A 13 -8.68 -6.07 20.95
C VAL A 13 -8.17 -7.34 21.62
N PRO A 14 -9.05 -8.09 22.33
CA PRO A 14 -8.65 -9.33 23.00
C PRO A 14 -7.94 -10.31 22.06
N GLY A 15 -6.74 -10.75 22.45
CA GLY A 15 -5.92 -11.69 21.66
C GLY A 15 -5.03 -11.03 20.60
N PHE A 16 -5.14 -9.72 20.40
CA PHE A 16 -4.26 -8.98 19.50
C PHE A 16 -3.03 -8.43 20.23
N GLY A 17 -3.18 -7.35 20.99
CA GLY A 17 -2.15 -6.75 21.84
C GLY A 17 -0.96 -6.13 21.10
N SER A 18 -0.03 -5.59 21.86
CA SER A 18 1.18 -4.93 21.34
C SER A 18 2.11 -5.87 20.58
N GLU A 19 2.12 -7.16 20.94
CA GLU A 19 2.93 -8.16 20.24
C GLU A 19 2.46 -8.36 18.79
N ALA A 20 1.15 -8.43 18.55
CA ALA A 20 0.59 -8.53 17.21
C ALA A 20 0.83 -7.23 16.42
N GLN A 21 0.72 -6.07 17.08
CA GLN A 21 1.04 -4.79 16.45
C GLN A 21 2.50 -4.71 16.01
N GLU A 22 3.43 -5.21 16.80
CA GLU A 22 4.84 -5.26 16.44
C GLU A 22 5.10 -6.21 15.25
N LYS A 23 4.37 -7.32 15.14
CA LYS A 23 4.42 -8.19 13.96
C LYS A 23 3.97 -7.47 12.69
N LEU A 24 2.90 -6.68 12.76
CA LEU A 24 2.46 -5.83 11.63
C LEU A 24 3.52 -4.80 11.25
N ARG A 25 4.09 -4.13 12.24
CA ARG A 25 5.16 -3.14 12.04
C ARG A 25 6.38 -3.71 11.30
N ASN A 26 6.69 -4.97 11.55
CA ASN A 26 7.82 -5.66 10.94
C ASN A 26 7.46 -6.39 9.65
N SER A 27 6.20 -6.33 9.22
CA SER A 27 5.72 -7.01 8.01
C SER A 27 5.84 -6.14 6.76
N THR A 28 6.05 -6.80 5.64
CA THR A 28 6.08 -6.22 4.30
C THR A 28 4.95 -6.79 3.46
N ALA A 29 4.11 -5.93 2.92
CA ALA A 29 3.05 -6.29 1.99
C ALA A 29 3.42 -5.84 0.56
N LEU A 30 3.26 -6.73 -0.41
CA LEU A 30 3.30 -6.40 -1.83
C LEU A 30 1.88 -6.20 -2.33
N VAL A 31 1.60 -5.03 -2.89
CA VAL A 31 0.31 -4.71 -3.51
C VAL A 31 0.50 -4.53 -5.01
N SER A 32 -0.06 -5.45 -5.77
CA SER A 32 -0.08 -5.40 -7.23
C SER A 32 -1.21 -4.49 -7.67
N ARG A 33 -0.87 -3.33 -8.20
CA ARG A 33 -1.75 -2.21 -8.58
C ARG A 33 -2.50 -1.56 -7.40
N VAL A 34 -2.47 -0.27 -7.35
CA VAL A 34 -3.11 0.56 -6.32
C VAL A 34 -4.22 1.44 -6.89
N GLY A 35 -5.00 0.82 -7.77
CA GLY A 35 -6.18 1.43 -8.38
C GLY A 35 -7.42 1.34 -7.49
N GLY A 36 -8.58 1.00 -8.09
CA GLY A 36 -9.87 0.93 -7.39
C GLY A 36 -9.96 -0.13 -6.29
N LEU A 37 -9.25 -1.26 -6.44
CA LEU A 37 -9.19 -2.30 -5.41
C LEU A 37 -7.97 -2.15 -4.50
N GLY A 38 -6.79 -2.00 -5.09
CA GLY A 38 -5.54 -1.93 -4.32
C GLY A 38 -5.36 -0.62 -3.57
N GLY A 39 -5.98 0.48 -4.00
CA GLY A 39 -5.95 1.76 -3.29
C GLY A 39 -6.55 1.69 -1.89
N PRO A 40 -7.82 1.31 -1.73
CA PRO A 40 -8.45 1.10 -0.43
C PRO A 40 -7.74 0.07 0.44
N LEU A 41 -7.25 -1.02 -0.17
CA LEU A 41 -6.46 -2.03 0.53
C LEU A 41 -5.17 -1.45 1.09
N ALA A 42 -4.37 -0.77 0.27
CA ALA A 42 -3.11 -0.16 0.71
C ALA A 42 -3.33 0.88 1.81
N LEU A 43 -4.40 1.67 1.72
CA LEU A 43 -4.79 2.62 2.75
C LEU A 43 -5.11 1.90 4.08
N SER A 44 -5.86 0.80 4.01
CA SER A 44 -6.20 -0.01 5.20
C SER A 44 -4.97 -0.66 5.83
N LEU A 45 -4.04 -1.16 5.02
CA LEU A 45 -2.77 -1.71 5.50
C LEU A 45 -1.92 -0.63 6.21
N ALA A 46 -1.85 0.56 5.61
CA ALA A 46 -1.17 1.71 6.20
C ALA A 46 -1.82 2.13 7.52
N ALA A 47 -3.15 2.14 7.59
CA ALA A 47 -3.91 2.47 8.79
C ALA A 47 -3.70 1.42 9.90
N ALA A 48 -3.63 0.14 9.56
CA ALA A 48 -3.40 -0.94 10.51
C ALA A 48 -1.96 -1.01 11.04
N GLY A 49 -1.02 -0.29 10.44
CA GLY A 49 0.37 -0.24 10.90
C GLY A 49 1.29 -1.28 10.29
N VAL A 50 0.98 -1.78 9.10
CA VAL A 50 1.95 -2.55 8.30
C VAL A 50 3.16 -1.66 8.04
N GLY A 51 4.35 -2.13 8.38
CA GLY A 51 5.54 -1.28 8.40
C GLY A 51 6.13 -0.96 7.04
N ARG A 52 5.93 -1.85 6.05
CA ARG A 52 6.40 -1.64 4.68
C ARG A 52 5.37 -2.08 3.66
N ILE A 53 5.18 -1.26 2.64
CA ILE A 53 4.39 -1.60 1.45
C ILE A 53 5.28 -1.46 0.22
N ILE A 54 5.34 -2.52 -0.57
CA ILE A 54 5.86 -2.49 -1.94
C ILE A 54 4.64 -2.38 -2.85
N LEU A 55 4.56 -1.31 -3.63
CA LEU A 55 3.47 -1.14 -4.57
C LEU A 55 3.97 -1.05 -6.02
N ALA A 56 3.29 -1.73 -6.90
CA ALA A 56 3.62 -1.81 -8.32
C ALA A 56 2.40 -1.38 -9.14
N HIS A 57 2.49 -0.25 -9.83
CA HIS A 57 1.43 0.24 -10.69
C HIS A 57 2.01 1.09 -11.83
N GLY A 58 1.92 0.57 -13.04
CA GLY A 58 2.38 1.27 -14.23
C GLY A 58 1.41 2.35 -14.72
N GLY A 59 1.91 3.18 -15.61
CA GLY A 59 1.13 4.20 -16.30
C GLY A 59 0.92 5.49 -15.51
N GLU A 60 0.40 6.47 -16.23
CA GLU A 60 0.11 7.81 -15.72
C GLU A 60 -1.34 7.89 -15.23
N LEU A 61 -1.57 8.75 -14.25
CA LEU A 61 -2.89 9.03 -13.72
C LEU A 61 -3.72 9.82 -14.75
N ARG A 62 -4.90 9.32 -15.03
CA ARG A 62 -5.85 9.87 -15.98
C ARG A 62 -7.13 10.35 -15.30
N PRO A 63 -7.88 11.28 -15.90
CA PRO A 63 -9.14 11.75 -15.32
C PRO A 63 -10.16 10.64 -15.01
N ASP A 64 -10.22 9.60 -15.83
CA ASP A 64 -11.13 8.47 -15.66
C ASP A 64 -10.73 7.50 -14.53
N ASP A 65 -9.55 7.67 -13.95
CA ASP A 65 -9.14 6.95 -12.76
C ASP A 65 -9.77 7.51 -11.46
N LEU A 66 -10.07 8.81 -11.44
CA LEU A 66 -10.47 9.53 -10.24
C LEU A 66 -11.83 9.11 -9.67
N ASN A 67 -12.65 8.41 -10.44
CA ASN A 67 -13.95 7.93 -9.96
C ASN A 67 -13.87 6.80 -8.94
N ARG A 68 -12.71 6.14 -8.79
CA ARG A 68 -12.55 4.97 -7.93
C ARG A 68 -11.16 4.80 -7.30
N GLN A 69 -10.12 5.43 -7.85
CA GLN A 69 -8.75 5.32 -7.32
C GLN A 69 -8.53 6.36 -6.22
N ILE A 70 -8.98 6.03 -5.02
CA ILE A 70 -9.06 6.98 -3.89
C ILE A 70 -7.73 7.48 -3.35
N LEU A 71 -6.61 6.87 -3.71
CA LEU A 71 -5.28 7.39 -3.38
C LEU A 71 -4.84 8.51 -4.33
N MET A 72 -5.59 8.72 -5.40
CA MET A 72 -5.28 9.68 -6.46
C MET A 72 -6.02 10.98 -6.24
N THR A 73 -5.41 12.09 -6.68
CA THR A 73 -5.99 13.43 -6.60
C THR A 73 -5.93 14.12 -7.95
N HIS A 74 -6.73 15.16 -8.12
CA HIS A 74 -6.75 15.98 -9.34
C HIS A 74 -5.36 16.57 -9.65
N GLU A 75 -4.63 16.98 -8.62
CA GLU A 75 -3.29 17.56 -8.75
C GLU A 75 -2.26 16.55 -9.28
N GLY A 76 -2.53 15.26 -9.12
CA GLY A 76 -1.67 14.18 -9.60
C GLY A 76 -1.88 13.79 -11.07
N LEU A 77 -2.84 14.40 -11.78
CA LEU A 77 -3.10 14.08 -13.18
C LEU A 77 -1.84 14.23 -14.03
N GLY A 78 -1.57 13.22 -14.87
CA GLY A 78 -0.37 13.16 -15.71
C GLY A 78 0.90 12.68 -15.01
N SER A 79 0.89 12.52 -13.69
CA SER A 79 2.00 11.88 -12.97
C SER A 79 1.85 10.35 -12.94
N GLY A 80 2.91 9.65 -12.59
CA GLY A 80 2.85 8.20 -12.41
C GLY A 80 1.89 7.82 -11.28
N ARG A 81 1.00 6.85 -11.53
CA ARG A 81 0.06 6.36 -10.51
C ARG A 81 0.77 5.91 -9.23
N HIS A 82 1.91 5.23 -9.37
CA HIS A 82 2.72 4.77 -8.23
C HIS A 82 3.27 5.92 -7.39
N VAL A 83 3.64 7.03 -8.02
CA VAL A 83 4.16 8.23 -7.33
C VAL A 83 3.06 8.86 -6.49
N GLN A 84 1.90 9.11 -7.09
CA GLN A 84 0.76 9.72 -6.40
C GLN A 84 0.26 8.84 -5.24
N ALA A 85 0.13 7.53 -5.46
CA ALA A 85 -0.28 6.60 -4.41
C ALA A 85 0.70 6.60 -3.23
N ALA A 86 2.01 6.54 -3.51
CA ALA A 86 3.04 6.58 -2.47
C ALA A 86 3.00 7.88 -1.67
N GLU A 87 2.80 9.01 -2.34
CA GLU A 87 2.71 10.31 -1.68
C GLU A 87 1.49 10.38 -0.74
N THR A 88 0.33 9.94 -1.19
CA THR A 88 -0.88 9.89 -0.38
C THR A 88 -0.72 9.01 0.86
N LEU A 89 -0.15 7.82 0.69
CA LEU A 89 0.08 6.89 1.80
C LEU A 89 1.09 7.44 2.83
N ARG A 90 2.16 8.11 2.39
CA ARG A 90 3.13 8.75 3.28
C ARG A 90 2.52 9.90 4.08
N ARG A 91 1.62 10.65 3.47
CA ARG A 91 0.88 11.72 4.19
C ARG A 91 -0.06 11.14 5.22
N PHE A 92 -0.64 9.98 4.94
CA PHE A 92 -1.55 9.28 5.84
C PHE A 92 -0.82 8.66 7.03
N ASN A 93 0.28 7.94 6.79
CA ASN A 93 1.12 7.34 7.83
C ASN A 93 2.59 7.64 7.58
N ARG A 94 3.18 8.50 8.42
CA ARG A 94 4.57 8.95 8.27
C ARG A 94 5.61 7.89 8.60
N ASP A 95 5.25 6.88 9.37
CA ASP A 95 6.15 5.80 9.76
C ASP A 95 6.21 4.68 8.71
N LEU A 96 5.28 4.68 7.76
CA LEU A 96 5.19 3.70 6.69
C LEU A 96 6.37 3.83 5.72
N LYS A 97 7.08 2.73 5.50
CA LYS A 97 8.09 2.63 4.45
C LYS A 97 7.44 2.17 3.16
N ILE A 98 7.59 2.96 2.10
CA ILE A 98 6.99 2.66 0.80
C ILE A 98 8.09 2.54 -0.25
N GLU A 99 8.08 1.43 -0.95
CA GLU A 99 8.79 1.23 -2.20
C GLU A 99 7.77 1.19 -3.33
N SER A 100 7.86 2.16 -4.27
CA SER A 100 6.91 2.27 -5.37
C SER A 100 7.59 2.03 -6.71
N MET A 101 6.93 1.26 -7.56
CA MET A 101 7.41 0.91 -8.90
C MET A 101 6.44 1.39 -9.97
N GLY A 102 6.95 2.08 -10.99
CA GLY A 102 6.19 2.52 -12.16
C GLY A 102 5.95 1.42 -13.20
N GLN A 103 6.03 0.16 -12.79
CA GLN A 103 5.78 -1.02 -13.60
C GLN A 103 4.77 -1.92 -12.91
N ASN A 104 3.95 -2.59 -13.71
CA ASN A 104 3.09 -3.65 -13.19
C ASN A 104 3.92 -4.89 -12.81
N VAL A 105 3.39 -5.70 -11.92
CA VAL A 105 3.96 -7.03 -11.66
C VAL A 105 3.91 -7.85 -12.94
N SER A 106 5.00 -8.53 -13.25
CA SER A 106 5.18 -9.33 -14.46
C SER A 106 6.01 -10.59 -14.15
N GLU A 107 6.05 -11.53 -15.07
CA GLU A 107 6.90 -12.72 -14.95
C GLU A 107 8.39 -12.38 -14.71
N GLU A 108 8.84 -11.25 -15.24
CA GLU A 108 10.25 -10.82 -15.13
C GLU A 108 10.61 -10.29 -13.74
N ASN A 109 9.66 -9.66 -13.02
CA ASN A 109 9.95 -8.98 -11.76
C ASN A 109 9.32 -9.65 -10.53
N ILE A 110 8.36 -10.56 -10.70
CA ILE A 110 7.58 -11.11 -9.60
C ILE A 110 8.41 -11.88 -8.58
N ALA A 111 9.39 -12.67 -9.03
CA ALA A 111 10.20 -13.48 -8.13
C ALA A 111 10.94 -12.61 -7.11
N GLY A 112 11.64 -11.58 -7.56
CA GLY A 112 12.37 -10.65 -6.69
C GLY A 112 11.46 -9.82 -5.78
N LEU A 113 10.24 -9.53 -6.21
CA LEU A 113 9.26 -8.82 -5.39
C LEU A 113 8.70 -9.71 -4.27
N VAL A 114 8.34 -10.94 -4.60
CA VAL A 114 7.77 -11.91 -3.64
C VAL A 114 8.79 -12.29 -2.56
N GLU A 115 10.06 -12.46 -2.91
CA GLU A 115 11.12 -12.76 -1.94
C GLU A 115 11.25 -11.72 -0.82
N ARG A 116 10.84 -10.47 -1.09
CA ARG A 116 10.93 -9.36 -0.14
C ARG A 116 9.62 -9.06 0.61
N ALA A 117 8.57 -9.84 0.36
CA ALA A 117 7.26 -9.65 0.94
C ALA A 117 6.86 -10.82 1.84
N ASP A 118 6.17 -10.51 2.93
CA ASP A 118 5.54 -11.51 3.80
C ASP A 118 4.17 -11.92 3.26
N ILE A 119 3.48 -11.02 2.58
CA ILE A 119 2.17 -11.25 1.99
C ILE A 119 2.05 -10.51 0.66
N VAL A 120 1.34 -11.11 -0.28
CA VAL A 120 1.08 -10.57 -1.61
C VAL A 120 -0.42 -10.38 -1.83
N PHE A 121 -0.80 -9.20 -2.26
CA PHE A 121 -2.17 -8.86 -2.65
C PHE A 121 -2.24 -8.62 -4.15
N SER A 122 -2.91 -9.50 -4.87
CA SER A 122 -3.19 -9.30 -6.29
C SER A 122 -4.45 -8.45 -6.45
N CYS A 123 -4.26 -7.21 -6.88
CA CYS A 123 -5.34 -6.24 -7.09
C CYS A 123 -5.44 -5.80 -8.56
N ALA A 124 -4.88 -6.59 -9.46
CA ALA A 124 -5.02 -6.39 -10.90
C ALA A 124 -6.47 -6.72 -11.35
N PRO A 125 -7.01 -6.00 -12.35
CA PRO A 125 -8.38 -6.19 -12.79
C PRO A 125 -8.61 -7.51 -13.54
N LEU A 126 -7.55 -8.12 -14.02
CA LEU A 126 -7.58 -9.39 -14.76
C LEU A 126 -6.56 -10.34 -14.13
N PHE A 127 -6.91 -11.61 -14.11
CA PHE A 127 -5.96 -12.69 -13.83
C PHE A 127 -5.21 -12.96 -15.15
N GLU A 128 -4.04 -12.39 -15.27
CA GLU A 128 -3.10 -12.69 -16.36
C GLU A 128 -2.01 -13.61 -15.85
#